data_d267e1cdf466d07aa1734ad47778e7d9
#
_entry.id   d267e1cdf466d07aa1734ad47778e7d9
#
_cell.length_a   1.000
_cell.length_b   1.000
_cell.length_c   1.000
_cell.angle_alpha   90.00
_cell.angle_beta   90.00
_cell.angle_gamma   90.00
#
_symmetry.space_group_name_H-M   'P 1'
#
loop_
_entity.id
_entity.type
_entity.pdbx_description
1 polymer ?
#
loop_
_entity_poly.entity_id
_entity_poly.type
_entity_poly.pdbx_seq_one_letter_code
_entity_poly.pdbx_strand_id
1 'polypeptide(L)'
;MTLETRPQPEYVPEAVDTTIDPLHQLLAESRRWPLLMPAEEIDLAQRIERGDLSAKERMINSNLRLVVSVARKYQGQGLPLGDLVQEGMLGLIRAVEKFDWRKGFRFSTYGTLWIRQAIQRGLENTSRTIRLPVHMSQRARKVARIERELALKLGHEPSNEEIANAAELTVEEVEEIRAADQAPASLDKTVGDDGDTAFGDLLAADQMSPEEEVAEAWQSEILQSAVKELPEQERRVIELRFGAGPEGKLHTLGQAGKVLGVSAERTRQIEERALRRLSQNTDLSVLRDVA
;
A
#
# COMPACT_ATOMS: atom_id res chain seq x y z
N MET A 1 54.50 27.99 -36.43
CA MET A 1 53.02 27.90 -36.33
C MET A 1 52.72 26.45 -36.03
N THR A 2 52.82 26.09 -34.75
CA THR A 2 52.70 24.73 -34.22
C THR A 2 51.25 24.52 -33.87
N LEU A 3 50.61 23.56 -34.56
CA LEU A 3 49.25 23.13 -34.30
C LEU A 3 49.23 22.31 -32.99
N GLU A 4 48.66 22.87 -31.93
CA GLU A 4 48.31 22.15 -30.69
C GLU A 4 47.17 21.15 -30.97
N THR A 5 47.51 19.88 -30.92
CA THR A 5 46.54 18.76 -30.98
C THR A 5 45.80 18.72 -29.66
N ARG A 6 44.52 19.04 -29.63
CA ARG A 6 43.63 18.80 -28.47
C ARG A 6 43.63 17.32 -28.14
N PRO A 7 43.80 16.91 -26.87
CA PRO A 7 43.62 15.54 -26.45
C PRO A 7 42.15 15.14 -26.64
N GLN A 8 41.92 14.01 -27.30
CA GLN A 8 40.60 13.40 -27.40
C GLN A 8 40.21 12.89 -26.00
N PRO A 9 38.92 12.99 -25.59
CA PRO A 9 38.48 12.42 -24.37
C PRO A 9 38.66 10.90 -24.41
N GLU A 10 39.41 10.40 -23.44
CA GLU A 10 39.59 8.98 -23.18
C GLU A 10 38.23 8.35 -22.94
N TYR A 11 37.83 7.42 -23.79
CA TYR A 11 36.63 6.63 -23.61
C TYR A 11 36.80 5.76 -22.38
N VAL A 12 36.23 6.18 -21.22
CA VAL A 12 36.06 5.35 -20.04
C VAL A 12 34.84 4.46 -20.36
N PRO A 13 35.03 3.14 -20.51
CA PRO A 13 33.87 2.26 -20.65
C PRO A 13 33.05 2.41 -19.39
N GLU A 14 31.78 2.84 -19.54
CA GLU A 14 30.79 2.73 -18.46
C GLU A 14 30.88 1.33 -17.90
N ALA A 15 31.05 1.21 -16.58
CA ALA A 15 31.03 -0.05 -15.87
C ALA A 15 29.69 -0.71 -16.24
N VAL A 16 29.77 -1.77 -17.03
CA VAL A 16 28.63 -2.62 -17.36
C VAL A 16 28.17 -3.17 -16.02
N ASP A 17 27.06 -2.63 -15.54
CA ASP A 17 26.40 -3.06 -14.32
C ASP A 17 26.03 -4.53 -14.50
N THR A 18 26.90 -5.42 -13.96
CA THR A 18 26.76 -6.88 -14.03
C THR A 18 25.68 -7.39 -13.07
N THR A 19 24.69 -6.59 -12.76
CA THR A 19 23.45 -7.07 -12.16
C THR A 19 22.74 -7.90 -13.22
N ILE A 20 22.94 -9.21 -13.16
CA ILE A 20 22.26 -10.18 -14.02
C ILE A 20 20.76 -9.97 -13.79
N ASP A 21 20.08 -9.36 -14.76
CA ASP A 21 18.63 -9.19 -14.73
C ASP A 21 17.99 -10.58 -14.53
N PRO A 22 17.29 -10.81 -13.38
CA PRO A 22 16.69 -12.11 -13.07
C PRO A 22 15.75 -12.60 -14.19
N LEU A 23 15.11 -11.66 -14.90
CA LEU A 23 14.27 -11.98 -16.05
C LEU A 23 15.10 -12.53 -17.21
N HIS A 24 16.27 -11.95 -17.45
CA HIS A 24 17.17 -12.42 -18.51
C HIS A 24 17.67 -13.83 -18.23
N GLN A 25 18.01 -14.14 -16.97
CA GLN A 25 18.39 -15.46 -16.52
C GLN A 25 17.26 -16.47 -16.72
N LEU A 26 16.04 -16.14 -16.29
CA LEU A 26 14.85 -16.99 -16.46
C LEU A 26 14.58 -17.29 -17.95
N LEU A 27 14.70 -16.26 -18.80
CA LEU A 27 14.54 -16.42 -20.25
C LEU A 27 15.62 -17.33 -20.86
N ALA A 28 16.87 -17.24 -20.40
CA ALA A 28 17.96 -18.10 -20.82
C ALA A 28 17.72 -19.55 -20.39
N GLU A 29 17.28 -19.78 -19.15
CA GLU A 29 16.92 -21.10 -18.66
C GLU A 29 15.75 -21.71 -19.40
N SER A 30 14.71 -20.94 -19.69
CA SER A 30 13.55 -21.42 -20.43
C SER A 30 13.89 -21.94 -21.84
N ARG A 31 14.99 -21.45 -22.44
CA ARG A 31 15.47 -21.91 -23.75
C ARG A 31 16.19 -23.26 -23.72
N ARG A 32 16.68 -23.68 -22.54
CA ARG A 32 17.36 -24.98 -22.36
C ARG A 32 16.39 -26.16 -22.47
N TRP A 33 15.10 -25.91 -22.19
CA TRP A 33 14.09 -26.95 -22.22
C TRP A 33 13.42 -27.02 -23.60
N PRO A 34 13.43 -28.21 -24.27
CA PRO A 34 12.77 -28.38 -25.55
C PRO A 34 11.25 -28.28 -25.42
N LEU A 35 10.61 -27.89 -26.51
CA LEU A 35 9.15 -27.91 -26.59
C LEU A 35 8.66 -29.37 -26.60
N LEU A 36 7.56 -29.61 -25.88
CA LEU A 36 6.97 -30.95 -25.79
C LEU A 36 6.13 -31.28 -27.03
N MET A 37 6.30 -32.50 -27.50
CA MET A 37 5.41 -33.09 -28.50
C MET A 37 4.09 -33.55 -27.86
N PRO A 38 2.98 -33.65 -28.61
CA PRO A 38 1.69 -34.08 -28.04
C PRO A 38 1.74 -35.39 -27.27
N ALA A 39 2.51 -36.36 -27.74
CA ALA A 39 2.68 -37.65 -27.09
C ALA A 39 3.44 -37.52 -25.75
N GLU A 40 4.43 -36.60 -25.66
CA GLU A 40 5.16 -36.33 -24.42
C GLU A 40 4.27 -35.60 -23.39
N GLU A 41 3.39 -34.69 -23.84
CA GLU A 41 2.40 -34.04 -22.94
C GLU A 41 1.53 -35.08 -22.25
N ILE A 42 1.08 -36.12 -22.99
CA ILE A 42 0.23 -37.20 -22.45
C ILE A 42 1.05 -38.09 -21.49
N ASP A 43 2.26 -38.51 -21.88
CA ASP A 43 3.11 -39.34 -20.99
C ASP A 43 3.42 -38.61 -19.70
N LEU A 44 3.84 -37.36 -19.76
CA LEU A 44 4.12 -36.55 -18.58
C LEU A 44 2.86 -36.39 -17.72
N ALA A 45 1.71 -36.12 -18.30
CA ALA A 45 0.46 -35.97 -17.55
C ALA A 45 0.08 -37.26 -16.80
N GLN A 46 0.23 -38.44 -17.44
CA GLN A 46 0.01 -39.72 -16.79
C GLN A 46 0.99 -39.98 -15.61
N ARG A 47 2.24 -39.60 -15.76
CA ARG A 47 3.25 -39.71 -14.70
C ARG A 47 2.96 -38.75 -13.55
N ILE A 48 2.52 -37.53 -13.85
CA ILE A 48 2.09 -36.54 -12.84
C ILE A 48 0.90 -37.06 -12.02
N GLU A 49 -0.07 -37.68 -12.69
CA GLU A 49 -1.25 -38.31 -12.03
C GLU A 49 -0.82 -39.42 -11.03
N ARG A 50 0.32 -40.07 -11.29
CA ARG A 50 0.92 -41.08 -10.37
C ARG A 50 1.82 -40.47 -9.29
N GLY A 51 1.96 -39.12 -9.25
CA GLY A 51 2.75 -38.40 -8.26
C GLY A 51 4.23 -38.19 -8.61
N ASP A 52 4.63 -38.34 -9.87
CA ASP A 52 6.00 -38.12 -10.30
C ASP A 52 6.33 -36.61 -10.37
N LEU A 53 7.12 -36.15 -9.40
CA LEU A 53 7.56 -34.77 -9.31
C LEU A 53 8.51 -34.37 -10.44
N SER A 54 9.34 -35.28 -10.93
CA SER A 54 10.26 -34.99 -12.02
C SER A 54 9.54 -34.76 -13.35
N ALA A 55 8.46 -35.49 -13.58
CA ALA A 55 7.58 -35.27 -14.73
C ALA A 55 6.86 -33.91 -14.63
N LYS A 56 6.40 -33.52 -13.43
CA LYS A 56 5.79 -32.22 -13.17
C LYS A 56 6.77 -31.08 -13.45
N GLU A 57 7.98 -31.17 -12.93
CA GLU A 57 9.04 -30.20 -13.15
C GLU A 57 9.39 -30.05 -14.65
N ARG A 58 9.56 -31.16 -15.36
CA ARG A 58 9.80 -31.15 -16.82
C ARG A 58 8.67 -30.49 -17.58
N MET A 59 7.42 -30.76 -17.23
CA MET A 59 6.24 -30.18 -17.89
C MET A 59 6.15 -28.68 -17.64
N ILE A 60 6.47 -28.19 -16.43
CA ILE A 60 6.52 -26.75 -16.10
C ILE A 60 7.63 -26.07 -16.89
N ASN A 61 8.85 -26.58 -16.81
CA ASN A 61 10.04 -25.96 -17.42
C ASN A 61 9.93 -25.86 -18.94
N SER A 62 9.40 -26.88 -19.61
CA SER A 62 9.19 -26.88 -21.06
C SER A 62 8.12 -25.88 -21.52
N ASN A 63 7.24 -25.42 -20.60
CA ASN A 63 6.17 -24.48 -20.89
C ASN A 63 6.41 -23.04 -20.36
N LEU A 64 7.58 -22.73 -19.79
CA LEU A 64 7.92 -21.37 -19.34
C LEU A 64 7.84 -20.33 -20.47
N ARG A 65 8.22 -20.72 -21.69
CA ARG A 65 8.11 -19.86 -22.88
C ARG A 65 6.65 -19.44 -23.18
N LEU A 66 5.69 -20.31 -22.89
CA LEU A 66 4.25 -19.99 -23.01
C LEU A 66 3.88 -18.89 -22.01
N VAL A 67 4.32 -18.99 -20.74
CA VAL A 67 4.08 -17.96 -19.71
C VAL A 67 4.59 -16.61 -20.19
N VAL A 68 5.83 -16.54 -20.65
CA VAL A 68 6.45 -15.29 -21.14
C VAL A 68 5.65 -14.70 -22.30
N SER A 69 5.20 -15.54 -23.26
CA SER A 69 4.42 -15.09 -24.41
C SER A 69 3.06 -14.49 -24.01
N VAL A 70 2.44 -15.02 -22.97
CA VAL A 70 1.17 -14.50 -22.41
C VAL A 70 1.44 -13.23 -21.60
N ALA A 71 2.44 -13.22 -20.73
CA ALA A 71 2.80 -12.10 -19.85
C ALA A 71 3.13 -10.81 -20.64
N ARG A 72 3.82 -10.94 -21.78
CA ARG A 72 4.14 -9.80 -22.65
C ARG A 72 2.92 -8.99 -23.11
N LYS A 73 1.76 -9.62 -23.22
CA LYS A 73 0.51 -8.94 -23.62
C LYS A 73 -0.06 -8.03 -22.52
N TYR A 74 0.45 -8.17 -21.29
CA TYR A 74 0.00 -7.43 -20.12
C TYR A 74 1.04 -6.39 -19.65
N GLN A 75 2.12 -6.16 -20.40
CA GLN A 75 3.09 -5.12 -20.09
C GLN A 75 2.44 -3.73 -20.11
N GLY A 76 2.95 -2.83 -19.26
CA GLY A 76 2.44 -1.46 -19.15
C GLY A 76 1.14 -1.32 -18.35
N GLN A 77 0.69 -2.37 -17.67
CA GLN A 77 -0.54 -2.35 -16.87
C GLN A 77 -0.28 -2.23 -15.35
N GLY A 78 0.87 -1.67 -14.96
CA GLY A 78 1.21 -1.39 -13.56
C GLY A 78 2.14 -2.41 -12.89
N LEU A 79 2.48 -3.52 -13.56
CA LEU A 79 3.50 -4.46 -13.10
C LEU A 79 4.64 -4.63 -14.10
N PRO A 80 5.89 -4.78 -13.65
CA PRO A 80 7.02 -5.13 -14.50
C PRO A 80 6.87 -6.54 -15.07
N LEU A 81 7.52 -6.81 -16.22
CA LEU A 81 7.39 -8.09 -16.91
C LEU A 81 7.82 -9.28 -16.02
N GLY A 82 8.83 -9.10 -15.19
CA GLY A 82 9.29 -10.13 -14.24
C GLY A 82 8.17 -10.61 -13.33
N ASP A 83 7.45 -9.68 -12.72
CA ASP A 83 6.35 -9.99 -11.79
C ASP A 83 5.15 -10.61 -12.52
N LEU A 84 4.84 -10.12 -13.74
CA LEU A 84 3.81 -10.75 -14.58
C LEU A 84 4.15 -12.21 -14.92
N VAL A 85 5.43 -12.52 -15.18
CA VAL A 85 5.88 -13.88 -15.43
C VAL A 85 5.77 -14.72 -14.17
N GLN A 86 6.12 -14.21 -12.98
CA GLN A 86 5.97 -14.93 -11.71
C GLN A 86 4.51 -15.25 -11.41
N GLU A 87 3.61 -14.29 -11.56
CA GLU A 87 2.17 -14.55 -11.44
C GLU A 87 1.68 -15.58 -12.44
N GLY A 88 2.14 -15.49 -13.69
CA GLY A 88 1.83 -16.45 -14.73
C GLY A 88 2.37 -17.86 -14.44
N MET A 89 3.52 -17.99 -13.78
CA MET A 89 4.08 -19.28 -13.34
C MET A 89 3.19 -19.95 -12.31
N LEU A 90 2.62 -19.22 -11.38
CA LEU A 90 1.63 -19.78 -10.43
C LEU A 90 0.41 -20.34 -11.17
N GLY A 91 -0.01 -19.65 -12.23
CA GLY A 91 -1.08 -20.16 -13.12
C GLY A 91 -0.66 -21.43 -13.87
N LEU A 92 0.57 -21.48 -14.41
CA LEU A 92 1.12 -22.64 -15.10
C LEU A 92 1.18 -23.88 -14.19
N ILE A 93 1.67 -23.71 -12.96
CA ILE A 93 1.74 -24.82 -11.97
C ILE A 93 0.36 -25.40 -11.72
N ARG A 94 -0.66 -24.58 -11.52
CA ARG A 94 -2.04 -25.02 -11.34
C ARG A 94 -2.59 -25.70 -12.59
N ALA A 95 -2.23 -25.19 -13.78
CA ALA A 95 -2.63 -25.80 -15.05
C ALA A 95 -2.04 -27.20 -15.19
N VAL A 96 -0.76 -27.40 -14.85
CA VAL A 96 -0.10 -28.72 -14.88
C VAL A 96 -0.75 -29.71 -13.92
N GLU A 97 -1.12 -29.25 -12.70
CA GLU A 97 -1.78 -30.10 -11.70
C GLU A 97 -3.20 -30.54 -12.10
N LYS A 98 -3.89 -29.71 -12.90
CA LYS A 98 -5.30 -29.94 -13.27
C LYS A 98 -5.50 -30.36 -14.72
N PHE A 99 -4.41 -30.60 -15.44
CA PHE A 99 -4.50 -31.00 -16.85
C PHE A 99 -5.02 -32.41 -17.00
N ASP A 100 -6.11 -32.55 -17.76
CA ASP A 100 -6.71 -33.83 -18.09
C ASP A 100 -6.40 -34.19 -19.56
N TRP A 101 -5.44 -35.08 -19.75
CA TRP A 101 -4.99 -35.56 -21.04
C TRP A 101 -6.05 -36.35 -21.81
N ARG A 102 -7.08 -36.89 -21.13
CA ARG A 102 -8.15 -37.69 -21.71
C ARG A 102 -9.07 -36.85 -22.61
N LYS A 103 -9.08 -35.54 -22.43
CA LYS A 103 -9.90 -34.62 -23.23
C LYS A 103 -9.38 -34.37 -24.63
N GLY A 104 -8.19 -34.86 -24.99
CA GLY A 104 -7.62 -34.76 -26.32
C GLY A 104 -7.13 -33.37 -26.79
N PHE A 105 -7.18 -32.35 -25.91
CA PHE A 105 -6.70 -31.01 -26.21
C PHE A 105 -5.21 -30.87 -25.87
N ARG A 106 -4.53 -29.96 -26.59
CA ARG A 106 -3.15 -29.60 -26.26
C ARG A 106 -3.06 -28.91 -24.92
N PHE A 107 -1.98 -29.16 -24.17
CA PHE A 107 -1.72 -28.50 -22.89
C PHE A 107 -1.72 -26.96 -23.02
N SER A 108 -1.12 -26.42 -24.09
CA SER A 108 -1.06 -24.99 -24.33
C SER A 108 -2.45 -24.31 -24.37
N THR A 109 -3.46 -24.96 -24.90
CA THR A 109 -4.84 -24.44 -24.94
C THR A 109 -5.41 -24.27 -23.54
N TYR A 110 -5.22 -25.29 -22.69
CA TYR A 110 -5.68 -25.26 -21.31
C TYR A 110 -4.82 -24.35 -20.42
N GLY A 111 -3.49 -24.45 -20.53
CA GLY A 111 -2.53 -23.68 -19.75
C GLY A 111 -2.67 -22.18 -19.95
N THR A 112 -2.92 -21.73 -21.17
CA THR A 112 -3.11 -20.30 -21.47
C THR A 112 -4.25 -19.68 -20.66
N LEU A 113 -5.34 -20.40 -20.39
CA LEU A 113 -6.47 -19.91 -19.60
C LEU A 113 -6.05 -19.65 -18.14
N TRP A 114 -5.34 -20.61 -17.54
CA TRP A 114 -4.87 -20.50 -16.15
C TRP A 114 -3.79 -19.42 -15.98
N ILE A 115 -2.84 -19.37 -16.93
CA ILE A 115 -1.78 -18.35 -16.95
C ILE A 115 -2.42 -16.96 -17.05
N ARG A 116 -3.36 -16.76 -17.98
CA ARG A 116 -4.08 -15.50 -18.15
C ARG A 116 -4.83 -15.10 -16.88
N GLN A 117 -5.58 -16.03 -16.29
CA GLN A 117 -6.34 -15.77 -15.09
C GLN A 117 -5.43 -15.40 -13.90
N ALA A 118 -4.29 -16.09 -13.75
CA ALA A 118 -3.33 -15.80 -12.69
C ALA A 118 -2.72 -14.39 -12.86
N ILE A 119 -2.27 -14.04 -14.07
CA ILE A 119 -1.72 -12.70 -14.38
C ILE A 119 -2.77 -11.62 -14.13
N GLN A 120 -4.01 -11.80 -14.59
CA GLN A 120 -5.08 -10.83 -14.37
C GLN A 120 -5.38 -10.64 -12.89
N ARG A 121 -5.41 -11.74 -12.12
CA ARG A 121 -5.62 -11.69 -10.68
C ARG A 121 -4.44 -11.02 -9.95
N GLY A 122 -3.19 -11.28 -10.38
CA GLY A 122 -2.00 -10.61 -9.90
C GLY A 122 -2.07 -9.09 -10.12
N LEU A 123 -2.41 -8.68 -11.36
CA LEU A 123 -2.63 -7.27 -11.68
C LEU A 123 -3.71 -6.62 -10.80
N GLU A 124 -4.84 -7.28 -10.57
CA GLU A 124 -5.90 -6.75 -9.70
C GLU A 124 -5.46 -6.59 -8.24
N ASN A 125 -4.53 -7.42 -7.80
CA ASN A 125 -4.08 -7.44 -6.40
C ASN A 125 -2.92 -6.49 -6.11
N THR A 126 -1.99 -6.30 -7.04
CA THR A 126 -0.68 -5.70 -6.76
C THR A 126 -0.25 -4.58 -7.70
N SER A 127 -1.03 -4.29 -8.78
CA SER A 127 -0.63 -3.26 -9.75
C SER A 127 -0.75 -1.82 -9.23
N ARG A 128 -1.40 -1.60 -8.09
CA ARG A 128 -1.67 -0.27 -7.55
C ARG A 128 -1.06 -0.09 -6.16
N THR A 129 -0.54 1.09 -5.89
CA THR A 129 -0.04 1.48 -4.56
C THR A 129 -1.15 1.40 -3.52
N ILE A 130 -2.33 1.93 -3.85
CA ILE A 130 -3.55 1.79 -3.04
C ILE A 130 -4.40 0.69 -3.66
N ARG A 131 -4.47 -0.46 -2.98
CA ARG A 131 -5.21 -1.62 -3.47
C ARG A 131 -6.70 -1.34 -3.59
N LEU A 132 -7.27 -1.64 -4.75
CA LEU A 132 -8.71 -1.62 -4.98
C LEU A 132 -9.31 -3.04 -4.89
N PRO A 133 -10.56 -3.18 -4.41
CA PRO A 133 -11.30 -4.44 -4.54
C PRO A 133 -11.42 -4.88 -6.01
N VAL A 134 -11.43 -6.19 -6.24
CA VAL A 134 -11.43 -6.78 -7.60
C VAL A 134 -12.59 -6.26 -8.46
N HIS A 135 -13.80 -6.17 -7.88
CA HIS A 135 -14.97 -5.66 -8.61
C HIS A 135 -14.83 -4.19 -9.03
N MET A 136 -14.22 -3.33 -8.19
CA MET A 136 -13.95 -1.93 -8.52
C MET A 136 -12.88 -1.83 -9.62
N SER A 137 -11.82 -2.61 -9.53
CA SER A 137 -10.76 -2.66 -10.54
C SER A 137 -11.30 -3.14 -11.91
N GLN A 138 -12.26 -4.08 -11.93
CA GLN A 138 -12.90 -4.53 -13.15
C GLN A 138 -13.82 -3.46 -13.76
N ARG A 139 -14.60 -2.76 -12.91
CA ARG A 139 -15.45 -1.63 -13.33
C ARG A 139 -14.59 -0.49 -13.88
N ALA A 140 -13.50 -0.12 -13.20
CA ALA A 140 -12.58 0.90 -13.65
C ALA A 140 -11.98 0.59 -15.04
N ARG A 141 -11.56 -0.67 -15.26
CA ARG A 141 -11.09 -1.11 -16.58
C ARG A 141 -12.18 -1.07 -17.65
N LYS A 142 -13.44 -1.41 -17.31
CA LYS A 142 -14.57 -1.31 -18.22
C LYS A 142 -14.80 0.16 -18.63
N VAL A 143 -14.85 1.06 -17.63
CA VAL A 143 -15.02 2.51 -17.86
C VAL A 143 -13.90 3.06 -18.73
N ALA A 144 -12.63 2.82 -18.38
CA ALA A 144 -11.48 3.30 -19.14
C ALA A 144 -11.42 2.77 -20.58
N ARG A 145 -11.94 1.57 -20.83
CA ARG A 145 -12.06 1.04 -22.19
C ARG A 145 -13.13 1.77 -22.99
N ILE A 146 -14.32 1.92 -22.40
CA ILE A 146 -15.46 2.61 -23.03
C ILE A 146 -15.11 4.08 -23.32
N GLU A 147 -14.45 4.75 -22.39
CA GLU A 147 -13.97 6.13 -22.55
C GLU A 147 -13.04 6.26 -23.77
N ARG A 148 -12.08 5.37 -23.93
CA ARG A 148 -11.19 5.34 -25.12
C ARG A 148 -11.96 5.05 -26.41
N GLU A 149 -12.91 4.13 -26.40
CA GLU A 149 -13.73 3.80 -27.56
C GLU A 149 -14.62 4.97 -27.98
N LEU A 150 -15.21 5.67 -26.99
CA LEU A 150 -16.04 6.87 -27.24
C LEU A 150 -15.19 8.04 -27.73
N ALA A 151 -14.04 8.32 -27.12
CA ALA A 151 -13.13 9.38 -27.53
C ALA A 151 -12.70 9.21 -29.01
N LEU A 152 -12.43 7.97 -29.44
CA LEU A 152 -12.11 7.67 -30.83
C LEU A 152 -13.30 7.88 -31.79
N LYS A 153 -14.54 7.64 -31.33
CA LYS A 153 -15.75 7.81 -32.16
C LYS A 153 -16.21 9.27 -32.22
N LEU A 154 -16.15 9.97 -31.11
CA LEU A 154 -16.66 11.35 -30.97
C LEU A 154 -15.64 12.39 -31.43
N GLY A 155 -14.33 12.07 -31.37
CA GLY A 155 -13.24 13.00 -31.66
C GLY A 155 -12.99 14.04 -30.54
N HIS A 156 -13.64 13.89 -29.39
CA HIS A 156 -13.43 14.69 -28.20
C HIS A 156 -13.50 13.80 -26.93
N GLU A 157 -13.11 14.34 -25.81
CA GLU A 157 -13.19 13.67 -24.50
C GLU A 157 -14.66 13.46 -24.09
N PRO A 158 -15.11 12.20 -23.82
CA PRO A 158 -16.51 11.93 -23.49
C PRO A 158 -16.90 12.44 -22.10
N SER A 159 -18.13 12.92 -21.97
CA SER A 159 -18.70 13.34 -20.69
C SER A 159 -19.05 12.14 -19.81
N ASN A 160 -19.22 12.39 -18.48
CA ASN A 160 -19.66 11.35 -17.54
C ASN A 160 -21.00 10.72 -17.93
N GLU A 161 -21.92 11.52 -18.51
CA GLU A 161 -23.21 11.04 -18.98
C GLU A 161 -23.09 10.10 -20.19
N GLU A 162 -22.22 10.42 -21.15
CA GLU A 162 -21.98 9.58 -22.33
C GLU A 162 -21.33 8.25 -21.94
N ILE A 163 -20.38 8.29 -20.98
CA ILE A 163 -19.76 7.08 -20.45
C ILE A 163 -20.76 6.24 -19.67
N ALA A 164 -21.58 6.85 -18.81
CA ALA A 164 -22.61 6.19 -18.03
C ALA A 164 -23.61 5.43 -18.93
N ASN A 165 -24.10 6.11 -19.96
CA ASN A 165 -25.00 5.52 -20.95
C ASN A 165 -24.36 4.33 -21.70
N ALA A 166 -23.10 4.48 -22.13
CA ALA A 166 -22.41 3.41 -22.86
C ALA A 166 -21.96 2.24 -21.97
N ALA A 167 -21.71 2.50 -20.67
CA ALA A 167 -21.30 1.50 -19.69
C ALA A 167 -22.49 0.78 -19.03
N GLU A 168 -23.72 1.28 -19.22
CA GLU A 168 -24.94 0.85 -18.50
C GLU A 168 -24.79 1.04 -16.97
N LEU A 169 -24.27 2.21 -16.57
CA LEU A 169 -24.06 2.63 -15.18
C LEU A 169 -24.78 3.94 -14.91
N THR A 170 -24.92 4.31 -13.63
CA THR A 170 -25.35 5.66 -13.25
C THR A 170 -24.18 6.66 -13.34
N VAL A 171 -24.47 7.95 -13.41
CA VAL A 171 -23.44 8.98 -13.45
C VAL A 171 -22.64 8.98 -12.14
N GLU A 172 -23.33 8.81 -11.01
CA GLU A 172 -22.73 8.72 -9.69
C GLU A 172 -21.73 7.53 -9.59
N GLU A 173 -22.10 6.37 -10.15
CA GLU A 173 -21.18 5.21 -10.19
C GLU A 173 -19.94 5.48 -11.04
N VAL A 174 -20.07 6.21 -12.15
CA VAL A 174 -18.91 6.59 -12.98
C VAL A 174 -17.99 7.55 -12.24
N GLU A 175 -18.55 8.52 -11.50
CA GLU A 175 -17.79 9.47 -10.68
C GLU A 175 -17.07 8.77 -9.54
N GLU A 176 -17.75 7.86 -8.83
CA GLU A 176 -17.14 7.04 -7.76
C GLU A 176 -15.98 6.20 -8.31
N ILE A 177 -16.18 5.56 -9.46
CA ILE A 177 -15.13 4.74 -10.11
C ILE A 177 -13.93 5.61 -10.51
N ARG A 178 -14.15 6.79 -11.09
CA ARG A 178 -13.09 7.73 -11.48
C ARG A 178 -12.33 8.26 -10.26
N ALA A 179 -13.02 8.60 -9.19
CA ALA A 179 -12.40 9.03 -7.94
C ALA A 179 -11.52 7.92 -7.33
N ALA A 180 -12.02 6.68 -7.33
CA ALA A 180 -11.26 5.52 -6.85
C ALA A 180 -10.07 5.15 -7.76
N ASP A 181 -10.15 5.44 -9.06
CA ASP A 181 -9.13 5.09 -10.07
C ASP A 181 -7.96 6.09 -10.15
N GLN A 182 -8.02 7.20 -9.41
CA GLN A 182 -6.95 8.20 -9.42
C GLN A 182 -5.62 7.60 -8.97
N ALA A 183 -4.59 7.82 -9.77
CA ALA A 183 -3.24 7.44 -9.40
C ALA A 183 -2.68 8.42 -8.35
N PRO A 184 -2.05 7.94 -7.25
CA PRO A 184 -1.40 8.82 -6.30
C PRO A 184 -0.25 9.58 -6.99
N ALA A 185 -0.10 10.87 -6.64
CA ALA A 185 1.01 11.68 -7.11
C ALA A 185 2.29 11.32 -6.35
N SER A 186 3.44 11.35 -7.04
CA SER A 186 4.73 11.17 -6.38
C SER A 186 5.09 12.42 -5.59
N LEU A 187 5.53 12.25 -4.36
CA LEU A 187 6.06 13.33 -3.53
C LEU A 187 7.43 13.84 -4.04
N ASP A 188 8.18 12.99 -4.73
CA ASP A 188 9.47 13.36 -5.32
C ASP A 188 9.31 14.10 -6.66
N LYS A 189 8.06 14.29 -7.12
CA LYS A 189 7.82 15.05 -8.35
C LYS A 189 8.27 16.49 -8.15
N THR A 190 9.18 16.96 -9.01
CA THR A 190 9.64 18.36 -8.98
C THR A 190 8.55 19.32 -9.43
N VAL A 191 8.45 20.47 -8.78
CA VAL A 191 7.47 21.53 -9.02
C VAL A 191 8.21 22.83 -9.32
N GLY A 192 7.70 23.60 -10.29
CA GLY A 192 8.31 24.85 -10.73
C GLY A 192 9.18 24.68 -11.98
N ASP A 193 9.48 25.80 -12.62
CA ASP A 193 10.28 25.83 -13.88
C ASP A 193 11.74 25.46 -13.62
N ASP A 194 12.27 25.72 -12.42
CA ASP A 194 13.65 25.44 -12.04
C ASP A 194 13.88 23.98 -11.61
N GLY A 195 12.82 23.23 -11.30
CA GLY A 195 12.87 21.80 -11.01
C GLY A 195 13.58 21.41 -9.69
N ASP A 196 13.89 22.38 -8.84
CA ASP A 196 14.70 22.16 -7.62
C ASP A 196 13.87 21.81 -6.38
N THR A 197 12.54 22.05 -6.40
CA THR A 197 11.66 21.80 -5.26
C THR A 197 10.84 20.55 -5.47
N ALA A 198 10.89 19.60 -4.54
CA ALA A 198 10.01 18.43 -4.57
C ALA A 198 8.58 18.79 -4.09
N PHE A 199 7.57 18.14 -4.66
CA PHE A 199 6.18 18.35 -4.24
C PHE A 199 5.98 18.05 -2.74
N GLY A 200 6.73 17.09 -2.21
CA GLY A 200 6.73 16.74 -0.79
C GLY A 200 7.17 17.89 0.13
N ASP A 201 8.08 18.76 -0.34
CA ASP A 201 8.58 19.90 0.44
C ASP A 201 7.53 21.02 0.62
N LEU A 202 6.48 21.02 -0.19
CA LEU A 202 5.37 21.96 -0.11
C LEU A 202 4.28 21.53 0.89
N LEU A 203 4.33 20.28 1.36
CA LEU A 203 3.37 19.75 2.31
C LEU A 203 3.77 20.17 3.72
N ALA A 204 2.87 20.88 4.40
CA ALA A 204 3.06 21.20 5.81
C ALA A 204 3.07 19.90 6.65
N ALA A 205 4.01 19.79 7.57
CA ALA A 205 4.01 18.68 8.52
C ALA A 205 2.84 18.87 9.50
N ASP A 206 2.09 17.79 9.73
CA ASP A 206 1.02 17.76 10.74
C ASP A 206 1.64 17.45 12.12
N GLN A 207 2.54 18.35 12.53
CA GLN A 207 3.22 18.28 13.82
C GLN A 207 2.99 19.59 14.55
N MET A 208 2.93 19.51 15.87
CA MET A 208 2.87 20.70 16.71
C MET A 208 4.11 21.55 16.44
N SER A 209 3.94 22.86 16.41
CA SER A 209 5.09 23.76 16.29
C SER A 209 5.98 23.62 17.55
N PRO A 210 7.30 23.86 17.43
CA PRO A 210 8.17 23.85 18.61
C PRO A 210 7.70 24.78 19.73
N GLU A 211 7.03 25.87 19.38
CA GLU A 211 6.45 26.83 20.34
C GLU A 211 5.25 26.21 21.07
N GLU A 212 4.38 25.48 20.36
CA GLU A 212 3.25 24.78 20.98
C GLU A 212 3.72 23.63 21.86
N GLU A 213 4.74 22.88 21.46
CA GLU A 213 5.34 21.80 22.26
C GLU A 213 5.93 22.33 23.58
N VAL A 214 6.67 23.43 23.51
CA VAL A 214 7.21 24.09 24.70
C VAL A 214 6.09 24.65 25.57
N ALA A 215 5.07 25.26 24.99
CA ALA A 215 3.91 25.79 25.71
C ALA A 215 3.15 24.67 26.46
N GLU A 216 2.91 23.53 25.82
CA GLU A 216 2.25 22.37 26.43
C GLU A 216 3.10 21.77 27.57
N ALA A 217 4.40 21.63 27.35
CA ALA A 217 5.33 21.16 28.39
C ALA A 217 5.32 22.09 29.61
N TRP A 218 5.35 23.40 29.39
CA TRP A 218 5.33 24.40 30.45
C TRP A 218 3.98 24.42 31.19
N GLN A 219 2.87 24.33 30.47
CA GLN A 219 1.54 24.19 31.08
C GLN A 219 1.47 22.95 31.98
N SER A 220 1.99 21.81 31.50
CA SER A 220 2.06 20.56 32.27
C SER A 220 2.89 20.71 33.55
N GLU A 221 4.03 21.40 33.45
CA GLU A 221 4.92 21.66 34.61
C GLU A 221 4.25 22.54 35.68
N ILE A 222 3.60 23.64 35.26
CA ILE A 222 2.84 24.51 36.17
C ILE A 222 1.73 23.73 36.86
N LEU A 223 0.97 22.94 36.12
CA LEU A 223 -0.13 22.11 36.65
C LEU A 223 0.39 21.07 37.65
N GLN A 224 1.48 20.39 37.34
CA GLN A 224 2.10 19.43 38.23
C GLN A 224 2.62 20.10 39.53
N SER A 225 3.20 21.28 39.40
CA SER A 225 3.69 22.06 40.55
C SER A 225 2.54 22.49 41.45
N ALA A 226 1.45 23.00 40.89
CA ALA A 226 0.27 23.38 41.66
C ALA A 226 -0.39 22.16 42.36
N VAL A 227 -0.40 20.98 41.71
CA VAL A 227 -0.92 19.73 42.35
C VAL A 227 0.00 19.28 43.48
N LYS A 228 1.33 19.44 43.37
CA LYS A 228 2.29 19.09 44.42
C LYS A 228 2.15 19.99 45.68
N GLU A 229 1.71 21.23 45.50
CA GLU A 229 1.47 22.16 46.63
C GLU A 229 0.23 21.84 47.46
N LEU A 230 -0.66 20.99 46.92
CA LEU A 230 -1.86 20.55 47.66
C LEU A 230 -1.47 19.70 48.86
N PRO A 231 -2.27 19.76 49.99
CA PRO A 231 -2.16 18.81 51.09
C PRO A 231 -2.26 17.36 50.60
N GLU A 232 -1.53 16.46 51.22
CA GLU A 232 -1.33 15.08 50.74
C GLU A 232 -2.66 14.34 50.42
N GLN A 233 -3.68 14.51 51.26
CA GLN A 233 -4.98 13.89 51.03
C GLN A 233 -5.70 14.45 49.79
N GLU A 234 -5.63 15.77 49.60
CA GLU A 234 -6.22 16.45 48.44
C GLU A 234 -5.48 16.08 47.16
N ARG A 235 -4.14 16.09 47.19
CA ARG A 235 -3.29 15.69 46.07
C ARG A 235 -3.58 14.26 45.62
N ARG A 236 -3.64 13.29 46.57
CA ARG A 236 -3.94 11.90 46.25
C ARG A 236 -5.31 11.70 45.60
N VAL A 237 -6.34 12.46 46.05
CA VAL A 237 -7.65 12.42 45.41
C VAL A 237 -7.57 12.92 43.96
N ILE A 238 -6.90 14.04 43.72
CA ILE A 238 -6.73 14.60 42.35
C ILE A 238 -5.93 13.64 41.46
N GLU A 239 -4.84 13.08 41.96
CA GLU A 239 -4.01 12.10 41.21
C GLU A 239 -4.84 10.89 40.79
N LEU A 240 -5.64 10.31 41.68
CA LEU A 240 -6.49 9.15 41.37
C LEU A 240 -7.66 9.50 40.44
N ARG A 241 -8.27 10.68 40.62
CA ARG A 241 -9.44 11.08 39.84
C ARG A 241 -9.12 11.50 38.44
N PHE A 242 -8.03 12.23 38.23
CA PHE A 242 -7.64 12.82 36.95
C PHE A 242 -6.45 12.13 36.29
N GLY A 243 -5.94 11.04 36.89
CA GLY A 243 -4.83 10.29 36.33
C GLY A 243 -3.48 11.02 36.36
N ALA A 244 -3.36 12.06 37.19
CA ALA A 244 -2.11 12.83 37.35
C ALA A 244 -1.04 12.08 38.19
N GLY A 245 -1.36 10.90 38.70
CA GLY A 245 -0.43 10.06 39.47
C GLY A 245 0.39 9.11 38.55
N PRO A 246 1.38 8.40 39.13
CA PRO A 246 2.29 7.55 38.39
C PRO A 246 1.63 6.39 37.61
N GLU A 247 0.42 6.00 38.02
CA GLU A 247 -0.33 4.93 37.34
C GLU A 247 -1.14 5.40 36.14
N GLY A 248 -1.37 6.71 35.96
CA GLY A 248 -2.12 7.30 34.84
C GLY A 248 -3.59 6.83 34.71
N LYS A 249 -4.14 6.18 35.75
CA LYS A 249 -5.48 5.59 35.70
C LYS A 249 -6.52 6.51 36.30
N LEU A 250 -7.62 6.68 35.58
CA LEU A 250 -8.80 7.41 36.05
C LEU A 250 -9.65 6.52 36.96
N HIS A 251 -9.92 6.98 38.18
CA HIS A 251 -10.77 6.29 39.13
C HIS A 251 -12.10 7.03 39.33
N THR A 252 -13.19 6.30 39.57
CA THR A 252 -14.44 6.89 40.00
C THR A 252 -14.35 7.32 41.50
N LEU A 253 -15.23 8.22 41.94
CA LEU A 253 -15.26 8.66 43.36
C LEU A 253 -15.29 7.48 44.34
N GLY A 254 -16.06 6.44 44.04
CA GLY A 254 -16.15 5.24 44.84
C GLY A 254 -14.87 4.40 44.86
N GLN A 255 -14.19 4.31 43.73
CA GLN A 255 -12.90 3.59 43.62
C GLN A 255 -11.79 4.35 44.33
N ALA A 256 -11.68 5.67 44.11
CA ALA A 256 -10.72 6.51 44.81
C ALA A 256 -10.94 6.47 46.32
N GLY A 257 -12.23 6.49 46.80
CA GLY A 257 -12.60 6.34 48.20
C GLY A 257 -12.13 5.01 48.78
N LYS A 258 -12.29 3.90 48.05
CA LYS A 258 -11.80 2.58 48.47
C LYS A 258 -10.29 2.54 48.65
N VAL A 259 -9.54 3.14 47.74
CA VAL A 259 -8.06 3.22 47.81
C VAL A 259 -7.61 4.06 49.01
N LEU A 260 -8.32 5.14 49.29
CA LEU A 260 -7.98 6.06 50.39
C LEU A 260 -8.63 5.69 51.77
N GLY A 261 -9.46 4.65 51.81
CA GLY A 261 -10.13 4.22 53.03
C GLY A 261 -11.23 5.17 53.51
N VAL A 262 -11.85 5.95 52.60
CA VAL A 262 -12.91 6.93 52.93
C VAL A 262 -14.18 6.67 52.09
N SER A 263 -15.31 7.25 52.55
CA SER A 263 -16.56 7.13 51.78
C SER A 263 -16.51 7.94 50.48
N ALA A 264 -17.30 7.53 49.47
CA ALA A 264 -17.38 8.24 48.17
C ALA A 264 -17.80 9.71 48.35
N GLU A 265 -18.70 10.01 49.30
CA GLU A 265 -19.12 11.38 49.61
C GLU A 265 -17.97 12.19 50.23
N ARG A 266 -17.18 11.56 51.10
CA ARG A 266 -15.99 12.20 51.69
C ARG A 266 -14.95 12.49 50.60
N THR A 267 -14.76 11.58 49.66
CA THR A 267 -13.87 11.78 48.49
C THR A 267 -14.34 12.96 47.66
N ARG A 268 -15.66 13.10 47.40
CA ARG A 268 -16.25 14.24 46.70
C ARG A 268 -15.97 15.58 47.38
N GLN A 269 -16.12 15.60 48.70
CA GLN A 269 -15.83 16.82 49.49
C GLN A 269 -14.37 17.22 49.47
N ILE A 270 -13.44 16.23 49.43
CA ILE A 270 -12.00 16.49 49.33
C ILE A 270 -11.68 17.01 47.95
N GLU A 271 -12.22 16.38 46.90
CA GLU A 271 -12.07 16.81 45.50
C GLU A 271 -12.53 18.26 45.30
N GLU A 272 -13.72 18.60 45.77
CA GLU A 272 -14.27 19.95 45.66
C GLU A 272 -13.39 20.99 46.38
N ARG A 273 -12.85 20.67 47.55
CA ARG A 273 -11.93 21.52 48.26
C ARG A 273 -10.59 21.70 47.53
N ALA A 274 -10.04 20.61 46.96
CA ALA A 274 -8.83 20.63 46.17
C ALA A 274 -9.00 21.50 44.91
N LEU A 275 -10.09 21.33 44.20
CA LEU A 275 -10.40 22.12 43.00
C LEU A 275 -10.59 23.62 43.34
N ARG A 276 -11.23 23.95 44.46
CA ARG A 276 -11.33 25.34 44.93
C ARG A 276 -9.97 25.94 45.25
N ARG A 277 -9.05 25.18 45.84
CA ARG A 277 -7.67 25.67 46.10
C ARG A 277 -6.90 25.86 44.80
N LEU A 278 -6.98 24.92 43.89
CA LEU A 278 -6.35 25.04 42.55
C LEU A 278 -6.91 26.26 41.79
N SER A 279 -8.22 26.51 41.85
CA SER A 279 -8.81 27.68 41.17
C SER A 279 -8.36 29.04 41.78
N GLN A 280 -7.83 29.06 42.98
CA GLN A 280 -7.30 30.25 43.65
C GLN A 280 -5.78 30.42 43.46
N ASN A 281 -5.11 29.42 42.82
CA ASN A 281 -3.69 29.48 42.55
C ASN A 281 -3.43 30.50 41.42
N THR A 282 -2.53 31.46 41.70
CA THR A 282 -2.21 32.57 40.77
C THR A 282 -1.53 32.08 39.51
N ASP A 283 -0.72 31.04 39.62
CA ASP A 283 0.03 30.49 38.45
C ASP A 283 -0.91 29.77 37.48
N LEU A 284 -1.96 29.11 37.99
CA LEU A 284 -3.01 28.51 37.18
C LEU A 284 -3.97 29.53 36.55
N SER A 285 -4.07 30.75 37.10
CA SER A 285 -4.90 31.80 36.49
C SER A 285 -4.34 32.24 35.12
N VAL A 286 -3.03 32.25 34.98
CA VAL A 286 -2.36 32.56 33.71
C VAL A 286 -2.72 31.56 32.61
N LEU A 287 -2.85 30.27 32.95
CA LEU A 287 -3.24 29.24 31.98
C LEU A 287 -4.70 29.38 31.51
N ARG A 288 -5.58 29.93 32.35
CA ARG A 288 -7.00 30.14 32.01
C ARG A 288 -7.19 31.26 30.98
N ASP A 289 -6.29 32.24 30.99
CA ASP A 289 -6.37 33.39 30.08
C ASP A 289 -5.75 33.09 28.69
N VAL A 290 -5.03 31.94 28.56
CA VAL A 290 -4.39 31.48 27.33
C VAL A 290 -5.20 30.36 26.64
N ALA A 291 -6.15 29.69 27.34
CA ALA A 291 -7.00 28.64 26.80
C ALA A 291 -8.33 29.23 26.27
#